data_77b51aafc34d0b3bc4e6ba87c06abddb
#
_entry.id   77b51aafc34d0b3bc4e6ba87c06abddb
#
_cell.length_a   1.000
_cell.length_b   1.000
_cell.length_c   1.000
_cell.angle_alpha   90.00
_cell.angle_beta   90.00
_cell.angle_gamma   90.00
#
_symmetry.space_group_name_H-M   'P 1'
#
loop_
_entity.id
_entity.type
_entity.pdbx_description
1 polymer ?
#
loop_
_entity_poly.entity_id
_entity_poly.type
_entity_poly.pdbx_seq_one_letter_code
_entity_poly.pdbx_strand_id
1 'polypeptide(L)'
;MKKYVLPYGQGSKEIELDETLVLKEVRTKEFEPLKNIPYEVLEAIYHPIGCPPINEIIKPGQKIAFICNDPTRVANSFDFMPVLVNEMNLSLIHI
;
A
#
# COMPACT_ATOMS: atom_id res chain seq x y z
N MET A 1 -29.57 -19.81 -10.68
CA MET A 1 -28.28 -20.00 -9.95
C MET A 1 -27.23 -19.07 -10.52
N LYS A 2 -26.58 -18.34 -9.69
CA LYS A 2 -25.44 -17.48 -10.07
C LYS A 2 -24.16 -18.03 -9.48
N LYS A 3 -23.08 -18.00 -10.27
CA LYS A 3 -21.74 -18.41 -9.83
C LYS A 3 -21.03 -17.25 -9.19
N TYR A 4 -20.41 -17.51 -8.05
CA TYR A 4 -19.52 -16.58 -7.36
C TYR A 4 -18.15 -17.20 -7.26
N VAL A 5 -17.12 -16.42 -7.62
CA VAL A 5 -15.72 -16.85 -7.57
C VAL A 5 -15.05 -16.18 -6.39
N LEU A 6 -14.50 -17.00 -5.50
CA LEU A 6 -13.80 -16.53 -4.30
C LEU A 6 -12.33 -16.88 -4.38
N PRO A 7 -11.43 -15.97 -3.98
CA PRO A 7 -10.01 -16.29 -3.88
C PRO A 7 -9.77 -17.43 -2.89
N TYR A 8 -8.90 -18.36 -3.25
CA TYR A 8 -8.51 -19.47 -2.40
C TYR A 8 -7.05 -19.85 -2.64
N GLY A 9 -6.19 -19.52 -1.71
CA GLY A 9 -4.75 -19.69 -1.88
C GLY A 9 -4.25 -18.89 -3.08
N GLN A 10 -3.58 -19.55 -4.02
CA GLN A 10 -3.12 -18.94 -5.28
C GLN A 10 -4.14 -19.12 -6.42
N GLY A 11 -5.25 -19.73 -6.15
CA GLY A 11 -6.31 -19.97 -7.13
C GLY A 11 -7.64 -19.40 -6.66
N SER A 12 -8.71 -20.05 -7.08
CA SER A 12 -10.06 -19.64 -6.74
C SER A 12 -10.99 -20.84 -6.53
N LYS A 13 -12.06 -20.59 -5.82
CA LYS A 13 -13.17 -21.53 -5.68
C LYS A 13 -14.44 -20.90 -6.22
N GLU A 14 -15.23 -21.69 -6.91
CA GLU A 14 -16.55 -21.27 -7.39
C GLU A 14 -17.65 -21.85 -6.50
N ILE A 15 -18.64 -21.03 -6.21
CA ILE A 15 -19.86 -21.48 -5.57
C ILE A 15 -21.06 -21.04 -6.39
N GLU A 16 -22.09 -21.86 -6.41
CA GLU A 16 -23.37 -21.51 -7.02
C GLU A 16 -24.39 -21.25 -5.95
N LEU A 17 -25.06 -20.10 -6.03
CA LEU A 17 -26.13 -19.73 -5.12
C LEU A 17 -27.35 -19.34 -5.91
N ASP A 18 -28.52 -19.64 -5.33
CA ASP A 18 -29.79 -19.12 -5.83
C ASP A 18 -29.79 -17.59 -5.59
N GLU A 19 -30.03 -16.83 -6.64
CA GLU A 19 -30.02 -15.36 -6.56
C GLU A 19 -31.05 -14.82 -5.57
N THR A 20 -32.12 -15.55 -5.33
CA THR A 20 -33.16 -15.17 -4.35
C THR A 20 -32.65 -15.20 -2.90
N LEU A 21 -31.56 -15.94 -2.64
CA LEU A 21 -30.93 -16.04 -1.33
C LEU A 21 -29.88 -14.97 -1.08
N VAL A 22 -29.46 -14.23 -2.13
CA VAL A 22 -28.44 -13.22 -2.03
C VAL A 22 -29.08 -11.85 -1.89
N LEU A 23 -28.93 -11.26 -0.71
CA LEU A 23 -29.50 -9.96 -0.43
C LEU A 23 -28.69 -8.84 -1.08
N LYS A 24 -27.36 -8.91 -0.99
CA LYS A 24 -26.46 -7.89 -1.52
C LYS A 24 -25.04 -8.43 -1.71
N GLU A 25 -24.42 -8.05 -2.79
CA GLU A 25 -22.99 -8.25 -3.00
C GLU A 25 -22.25 -6.95 -2.69
N VAL A 26 -21.32 -6.99 -1.74
CA VAL A 26 -20.56 -5.82 -1.31
C VAL A 26 -19.16 -5.90 -1.91
N ARG A 27 -18.78 -4.86 -2.65
CA ARG A 27 -17.45 -4.73 -3.25
C ARG A 27 -16.83 -3.38 -2.89
N THR A 28 -15.50 -3.35 -2.80
CA THR A 28 -14.77 -2.09 -2.68
C THR A 28 -14.80 -1.35 -4.02
N LYS A 29 -14.60 -0.03 -3.96
CA LYS A 29 -14.40 0.76 -5.18
C LYS A 29 -13.12 0.33 -5.87
N GLU A 30 -13.16 0.24 -7.19
CA GLU A 30 -11.97 0.00 -8.00
C GLU A 30 -11.20 1.31 -8.16
N PHE A 31 -9.89 1.23 -8.00
CA PHE A 31 -8.96 2.33 -8.26
C PHE A 31 -7.91 1.87 -9.25
N GLU A 32 -7.49 2.78 -10.11
CA GLU A 32 -6.36 2.48 -10.99
C GLU A 32 -5.07 2.34 -10.16
N PRO A 33 -4.24 1.32 -10.43
CA PRO A 33 -2.94 1.21 -9.80
C PRO A 33 -2.05 2.42 -10.12
N LEU A 34 -1.15 2.76 -9.21
CA LEU A 34 -0.18 3.81 -9.44
C LEU A 34 0.76 3.43 -10.59
N LYS A 35 0.99 4.35 -11.51
CA LYS A 35 1.84 4.10 -12.69
C LYS A 35 3.32 4.26 -12.39
N ASN A 36 3.66 5.18 -11.49
CA ASN A 36 5.04 5.45 -11.07
C ASN A 36 5.12 5.49 -9.55
N ILE A 37 5.38 4.34 -8.95
CA ILE A 37 5.41 4.20 -7.49
C ILE A 37 6.47 5.09 -6.85
N PRO A 38 7.75 5.16 -7.32
CA PRO A 38 8.72 6.06 -6.72
C PRO A 38 8.29 7.52 -6.71
N TYR A 39 7.73 8.02 -7.79
CA TYR A 39 7.23 9.39 -7.87
C TYR A 39 6.10 9.64 -6.87
N GLU A 40 5.14 8.74 -6.81
CA GLU A 40 3.97 8.90 -5.92
C GLU A 40 4.37 8.79 -4.45
N VAL A 41 5.34 7.96 -4.11
CA VAL A 41 5.87 7.87 -2.75
C VAL A 41 6.54 9.18 -2.35
N LEU A 42 7.38 9.76 -3.21
CA LEU A 42 8.04 11.04 -2.95
C LEU A 42 7.03 12.18 -2.85
N GLU A 43 6.02 12.21 -3.71
CA GLU A 43 4.93 13.19 -3.61
C GLU A 43 4.21 13.08 -2.27
N ALA A 44 3.94 11.87 -1.81
CA ALA A 44 3.23 11.66 -0.54
C ALA A 44 4.02 12.16 0.68
N ILE A 45 5.34 11.99 0.69
CA ILE A 45 6.16 12.41 1.83
C ILE A 45 6.53 13.89 1.81
N TYR A 46 6.61 14.52 0.64
CA TYR A 46 6.90 15.93 0.50
C TYR A 46 5.64 16.82 0.49
N HIS A 47 4.50 16.26 0.12
CA HIS A 47 3.20 16.95 0.13
C HIS A 47 2.15 16.17 0.92
N PRO A 48 2.39 15.90 2.22
CA PRO A 48 1.48 15.12 3.04
C PRO A 48 0.20 15.89 3.40
N ILE A 49 -0.79 15.15 3.85
CA ILE A 49 -2.05 15.71 4.32
C ILE A 49 -2.00 15.85 5.84
N GLY A 50 -2.23 17.06 6.34
CA GLY A 50 -2.39 17.32 7.77
C GLY A 50 -1.11 17.35 8.61
N CYS A 51 0.06 17.31 7.98
CA CYS A 51 1.35 17.42 8.68
C CYS A 51 2.39 18.11 7.79
N PRO A 52 3.53 18.57 8.37
CA PRO A 52 4.60 19.17 7.58
C PRO A 52 5.28 18.16 6.64
N PRO A 53 5.94 18.62 5.57
CA PRO A 53 6.76 17.75 4.71
C PRO A 53 7.85 17.01 5.50
N ILE A 54 8.26 15.86 4.98
CA ILE A 54 9.23 14.98 5.66
C ILE A 54 10.55 15.70 6.00
N ASN A 55 11.01 16.59 5.13
CA ASN A 55 12.25 17.34 5.34
C ASN A 55 12.17 18.38 6.48
N GLU A 56 10.98 18.74 6.92
CA GLU A 56 10.77 19.58 8.10
C GLU A 56 10.67 18.77 9.38
N ILE A 57 10.32 17.49 9.29
CA ILE A 57 10.15 16.58 10.43
C ILE A 57 11.46 15.90 10.81
N ILE A 58 12.18 15.40 9.80
CA ILE A 58 13.40 14.61 9.99
C ILE A 58 14.63 15.50 9.85
N LYS A 59 15.56 15.36 10.81
CA LYS A 59 16.80 16.12 10.85
C LYS A 59 17.99 15.18 10.82
N PRO A 60 19.17 15.64 10.31
CA PRO A 60 20.41 14.85 10.35
C PRO A 60 20.75 14.39 11.76
N GLY A 61 21.26 13.18 11.89
CA GLY A 61 21.68 12.60 13.17
C GLY A 61 20.56 11.90 13.94
N GLN A 62 19.33 12.00 13.50
CA GLN A 62 18.20 11.26 14.12
C GLN A 62 18.24 9.79 13.75
N LYS A 63 17.79 8.96 14.68
CA LYS A 63 17.56 7.53 14.44
C LYS A 63 16.12 7.33 14.01
N ILE A 64 15.93 6.56 12.95
CA ILE A 64 14.61 6.30 12.38
C ILE A 64 14.33 4.81 12.42
N ALA A 65 13.15 4.45 12.90
CA ALA A 65 12.66 3.08 12.85
C ALA A 65 11.51 2.98 11.85
N PHE A 66 11.61 2.04 10.93
CA PHE A 66 10.53 1.73 10.00
C PHE A 66 9.75 0.53 10.51
N ILE A 67 8.46 0.73 10.75
CA ILE A 67 7.55 -0.34 11.16
C ILE A 67 6.81 -0.81 9.91
N CYS A 68 7.10 -2.02 9.48
CA CYS A 68 6.57 -2.58 8.25
C CYS A 68 5.76 -3.84 8.52
N ASN A 69 4.90 -4.19 7.59
CA ASN A 69 4.22 -5.48 7.61
C ASN A 69 5.22 -6.61 7.36
N ASP A 70 4.93 -7.80 7.88
CA ASP A 70 5.75 -8.96 7.57
C ASP A 70 5.59 -9.38 6.09
N PRO A 71 6.53 -10.20 5.55
CA PRO A 71 6.51 -10.57 4.13
C PRO A 71 5.28 -11.36 3.70
N THR A 72 4.51 -11.92 4.62
CA THR A 72 3.30 -12.68 4.30
C THR A 72 2.10 -11.78 4.02
N ARG A 73 2.19 -10.48 4.33
CA ARG A 73 1.13 -9.52 4.08
C ARG A 73 1.26 -8.90 2.70
N VAL A 74 0.13 -8.76 2.00
CA VAL A 74 0.08 -8.10 0.70
C VAL A 74 -0.09 -6.60 0.93
N ALA A 75 1.03 -5.91 1.19
CA ALA A 75 1.05 -4.47 1.47
C ALA A 75 2.02 -3.71 0.56
N ASN A 76 2.65 -4.38 -0.41
CA ASN A 76 3.57 -3.81 -1.39
C ASN A 76 4.77 -3.06 -0.78
N SER A 77 5.21 -3.48 0.42
CA SER A 77 6.36 -2.83 1.09
C SER A 77 7.64 -2.89 0.26
N PHE A 78 7.82 -3.92 -0.56
CA PHE A 78 8.95 -4.06 -1.47
C PHE A 78 9.00 -2.96 -2.54
N ASP A 79 7.88 -2.36 -2.86
CA ASP A 79 7.78 -1.33 -3.89
C ASP A 79 8.08 0.06 -3.34
N PHE A 80 7.68 0.36 -2.11
CA PHE A 80 7.83 1.72 -1.56
C PHE A 80 8.96 1.87 -0.53
N MET A 81 9.31 0.84 0.24
CA MET A 81 10.34 0.96 1.28
C MET A 81 11.71 1.33 0.76
N PRO A 82 12.20 0.72 -0.36
CA PRO A 82 13.49 1.14 -0.91
C PRO A 82 13.53 2.62 -1.31
N VAL A 83 12.43 3.15 -1.82
CA VAL A 83 12.31 4.56 -2.20
C VAL A 83 12.45 5.45 -0.97
N LEU A 84 11.74 5.12 0.11
CA LEU A 84 11.81 5.88 1.37
C LEU A 84 13.21 5.86 1.98
N VAL A 85 13.81 4.69 2.10
CA VAL A 85 15.14 4.53 2.69
C VAL A 85 16.19 5.27 1.87
N ASN A 86 16.13 5.14 0.55
CA ASN A 86 17.06 5.81 -0.35
C ASN A 86 16.94 7.33 -0.26
N GLU A 87 15.73 7.86 -0.24
CA GLU A 87 15.50 9.30 -0.13
C GLU A 87 16.03 9.85 1.21
N MET A 88 15.82 9.15 2.30
CA MET A 88 16.34 9.54 3.60
C MET A 88 17.86 9.52 3.65
N ASN A 89 18.51 8.52 3.06
CA ASN A 89 19.94 8.41 3.03
C ASN A 89 20.62 9.48 2.17
N LEU A 90 20.04 9.78 1.01
CA LEU A 90 20.65 10.67 0.04
C LEU A 90 20.32 12.15 0.28
N SER A 91 19.11 12.43 0.69
CA SER A 91 18.59 13.80 0.69
C SER A 91 18.33 14.39 2.07
N LEU A 92 18.03 13.57 3.06
CA LEU A 92 17.57 14.04 4.35
C LEU A 92 18.51 13.71 5.51
N ILE A 93 19.11 12.52 5.51
CA ILE A 93 19.95 12.04 6.60
C ILE A 93 21.20 11.39 6.03
N HIS A 94 22.35 11.75 6.58
CA HIS A 94 23.59 11.00 6.37
C HIS A 94 23.70 9.95 7.48
N ILE A 95 23.56 8.70 7.09
CA ILE A 95 23.75 7.56 7.98
C ILE A 95 25.23 7.15 7.98
#